data_cb844abda6e751507e9f063fb27628b4
#
_entry.id   cb844abda6e751507e9f063fb27628b4
#
_cell.length_a   1.000
_cell.length_b   1.000
_cell.length_c   1.000
_cell.angle_alpha   90.00
_cell.angle_beta   90.00
_cell.angle_gamma   90.00
#
_symmetry.space_group_name_H-M   'P 1'
#
loop_
_entity.id
_entity.type
_entity.pdbx_description
1 polymer ?
#
loop_
_entity_poly.entity_id
_entity_poly.type
_entity_poly.pdbx_seq_one_letter_code
_entity_poly.pdbx_strand_id
1 'polypeptide(L)'
;LFRSLLRELRSPTPIEQEYKSFFHEFDRVFLSLYPDFVEKANALLRDGEQMKTPGLNTEFRLLAVIRLGITGNSEIAQFLHISINTVYTYRNRLRNAAKCPPAEFERRIMEIV
;
A
#
# COMPACT_ATOMS: atom_id res chain seq x y z
N LEU A 1 36.57 1.14 -12.74
CA LEU A 1 36.33 2.24 -11.80
C LEU A 1 34.95 2.87 -12.00
N PHE A 2 34.66 3.23 -13.25
CA PHE A 2 33.36 3.81 -13.60
C PHE A 2 32.19 2.83 -13.38
N ARG A 3 32.39 1.55 -13.75
CA ARG A 3 31.39 0.51 -13.54
C ARG A 3 31.13 0.25 -12.07
N SER A 4 32.18 0.26 -11.24
CA SER A 4 32.03 0.09 -9.79
C SER A 4 31.28 1.26 -9.18
N LEU A 5 31.54 2.48 -9.64
CA LEU A 5 30.85 3.69 -9.19
C LEU A 5 29.36 3.61 -9.54
N LEU A 6 29.03 3.24 -10.78
CA LEU A 6 27.64 3.08 -11.20
C LEU A 6 26.92 1.99 -10.42
N ARG A 7 27.62 0.91 -10.07
CA ARG A 7 27.06 -0.17 -9.27
C ARG A 7 26.72 0.33 -7.86
N GLU A 8 27.61 1.10 -7.25
CA GLU A 8 27.37 1.66 -5.92
C GLU A 8 26.21 2.66 -5.94
N LEU A 9 26.11 3.48 -6.98
CA LEU A 9 25.01 4.42 -7.13
C LEU A 9 23.66 3.74 -7.34
N ARG A 10 23.64 2.51 -7.87
CA ARG A 10 22.42 1.73 -8.08
C ARG A 10 22.10 0.81 -6.92
N SER A 11 23.03 0.61 -6.00
CA SER A 11 22.79 -0.21 -4.82
C SER A 11 21.83 0.51 -3.87
N PRO A 12 20.84 -0.20 -3.29
CA PRO A 12 19.97 0.41 -2.29
C PRO A 12 20.80 0.92 -1.11
N THR A 13 20.42 2.09 -0.59
CA THR A 13 21.03 2.59 0.65
C THR A 13 20.65 1.68 1.82
N PRO A 14 21.40 1.68 2.94
CA PRO A 14 20.99 0.94 4.14
C PRO A 14 19.60 1.33 4.62
N ILE A 15 19.23 2.61 4.51
CA ILE A 15 17.89 3.10 4.90
C ILE A 15 16.82 2.49 3.99
N GLU A 16 17.05 2.46 2.67
CA GLU A 16 16.12 1.84 1.72
C GLU A 16 15.96 0.35 1.99
N GLN A 17 17.05 -0.35 2.33
CA GLN A 17 16.98 -1.76 2.71
C GLN A 17 16.19 -1.97 3.99
N GLU A 18 16.31 -1.08 4.96
CA GLU A 18 15.53 -1.14 6.19
C GLU A 18 14.04 -0.97 5.92
N TYR A 19 13.65 -0.02 5.05
CA TYR A 19 12.26 0.15 4.66
C TYR A 19 11.73 -1.07 3.92
N LYS A 20 12.53 -1.64 3.01
CA LYS A 20 12.14 -2.83 2.27
C LYS A 20 11.94 -4.02 3.21
N SER A 21 12.83 -4.22 4.16
CA SER A 21 12.71 -5.27 5.17
C SER A 21 11.52 -5.04 6.08
N PHE A 22 11.28 -3.79 6.48
CA PHE A 22 10.14 -3.42 7.29
C PHE A 22 8.83 -3.73 6.58
N PHE A 23 8.69 -3.36 5.32
CA PHE A 23 7.45 -3.61 4.57
C PHE A 23 7.24 -5.09 4.29
N HIS A 24 8.32 -5.83 4.05
CA HIS A 24 8.22 -7.29 3.92
C HIS A 24 7.64 -7.90 5.20
N GLU A 25 8.15 -7.51 6.36
CA GLU A 25 7.67 -7.99 7.65
C GLU A 25 6.26 -7.49 7.94
N PHE A 26 5.96 -6.24 7.63
CA PHE A 26 4.62 -5.69 7.77
C PHE A 26 3.61 -6.49 6.95
N ASP A 27 3.92 -6.75 5.68
CA ASP A 27 3.04 -7.51 4.80
C ASP A 27 2.78 -8.91 5.36
N ARG A 28 3.83 -9.57 5.84
CA ARG A 28 3.74 -10.90 6.41
C ARG A 28 2.81 -10.93 7.63
N VAL A 29 3.02 -10.02 8.56
CA VAL A 29 2.21 -9.95 9.79
C VAL A 29 0.78 -9.56 9.46
N PHE A 30 0.59 -8.54 8.62
CA PHE A 30 -0.74 -8.06 8.27
C PHE A 30 -1.56 -9.16 7.59
N LEU A 31 -0.99 -9.84 6.60
CA LEU A 31 -1.68 -10.91 5.88
C LEU A 31 -1.89 -12.16 6.73
N SER A 32 -1.12 -12.33 7.78
CA SER A 32 -1.38 -13.37 8.78
C SER A 32 -2.63 -13.06 9.62
N LEU A 33 -2.86 -11.77 9.91
CA LEU A 33 -4.05 -11.32 10.63
C LEU A 33 -5.29 -11.22 9.75
N TYR A 34 -5.10 -10.85 8.49
CA TYR A 34 -6.17 -10.66 7.51
C TYR A 34 -5.84 -11.44 6.23
N PRO A 35 -5.96 -12.79 6.25
CA PRO A 35 -5.50 -13.64 5.13
C PRO A 35 -6.22 -13.35 3.82
N ASP A 36 -7.48 -12.94 3.88
CA ASP A 36 -8.32 -12.69 2.70
C ASP A 36 -8.41 -11.22 2.33
N PHE A 37 -7.52 -10.38 2.88
CA PHE A 37 -7.61 -8.92 2.70
C PHE A 37 -7.52 -8.52 1.22
N VAL A 38 -6.54 -9.05 0.50
CA VAL A 38 -6.34 -8.72 -0.92
C VAL A 38 -7.56 -9.12 -1.74
N GLU A 39 -8.08 -10.32 -1.52
CA GLU A 39 -9.28 -10.81 -2.22
C GLU A 39 -10.48 -9.92 -1.93
N LYS A 40 -10.72 -9.61 -0.66
CA LYS A 40 -11.87 -8.80 -0.26
C LYS A 40 -11.76 -7.35 -0.71
N ALA A 41 -10.57 -6.77 -0.66
CA ALA A 41 -10.32 -5.42 -1.18
C ALA A 41 -10.51 -5.38 -2.70
N ASN A 42 -9.98 -6.37 -3.43
CA ASN A 42 -10.19 -6.49 -4.86
C ASN A 42 -11.67 -6.61 -5.24
N ALA A 43 -12.46 -7.28 -4.42
CA ALA A 43 -13.90 -7.41 -4.65
C ALA A 43 -14.63 -6.07 -4.62
N LEU A 44 -14.06 -5.07 -3.98
CA LEU A 44 -14.60 -3.70 -3.95
C LEU A 44 -14.21 -2.86 -5.16
N LEU A 45 -13.25 -3.32 -5.97
CA LEU A 45 -12.71 -2.60 -7.12
C LEU A 45 -13.25 -3.17 -8.43
N ARG A 46 -13.42 -2.30 -9.45
CA ARG A 46 -13.81 -2.72 -10.78
C ARG A 46 -12.76 -3.66 -11.37
N ASP A 47 -13.17 -4.53 -12.28
CA ASP A 47 -12.34 -5.63 -12.79
C ASP A 47 -10.98 -5.19 -13.35
N GLY A 48 -10.92 -4.07 -14.05
CA GLY A 48 -9.65 -3.55 -14.61
C GLY A 48 -8.73 -2.89 -13.59
N GLU A 49 -9.22 -2.68 -12.36
CA GLU A 49 -8.53 -1.89 -11.33
C GLU A 49 -8.01 -2.77 -10.18
N GLN A 50 -8.20 -4.06 -10.27
CA GLN A 50 -7.81 -4.99 -9.21
C GLN A 50 -6.30 -5.23 -9.20
N MET A 51 -5.75 -5.48 -8.01
CA MET A 51 -4.37 -5.91 -7.87
C MET A 51 -4.22 -7.35 -8.32
N LYS A 52 -3.30 -7.61 -9.24
CA LYS A 52 -3.12 -8.94 -9.86
C LYS A 52 -1.90 -9.69 -9.35
N THR A 53 -0.99 -9.02 -8.64
CA THR A 53 0.22 -9.64 -8.12
C THR A 53 -0.01 -10.16 -6.71
N PRO A 54 0.66 -11.26 -6.30
CA PRO A 54 0.56 -11.74 -4.92
C PRO A 54 1.18 -10.73 -3.94
N GLY A 55 0.66 -10.73 -2.73
CA GLY A 55 1.13 -9.84 -1.67
C GLY A 55 0.51 -8.45 -1.73
N LEU A 56 1.20 -7.48 -1.17
CA LEU A 56 0.74 -6.09 -1.12
C LEU A 56 1.68 -5.20 -1.94
N ASN A 57 1.09 -4.36 -2.80
CA ASN A 57 1.82 -3.22 -3.37
C ASN A 57 1.63 -1.99 -2.48
N THR A 58 2.22 -0.86 -2.85
CA THR A 58 2.15 0.36 -2.03
C THR A 58 0.71 0.84 -1.84
N GLU A 59 -0.13 0.78 -2.87
CA GLU A 59 -1.53 1.18 -2.77
C GLU A 59 -2.32 0.27 -1.83
N PHE A 60 -2.09 -1.03 -1.89
CA PHE A 60 -2.76 -1.96 -1.00
C PHE A 60 -2.19 -1.91 0.42
N ARG A 61 -0.92 -1.53 0.60
CA ARG A 61 -0.39 -1.20 1.94
C ARG A 61 -1.09 0.02 2.52
N LEU A 62 -1.41 1.01 1.68
CA LEU A 62 -2.21 2.15 2.11
C LEU A 62 -3.57 1.68 2.63
N LEU A 63 -4.23 0.79 1.91
CA LEU A 63 -5.50 0.21 2.36
C LEU A 63 -5.34 -0.59 3.65
N ALA A 64 -4.23 -1.32 3.78
CA ALA A 64 -3.93 -2.07 5.00
C ALA A 64 -3.76 -1.14 6.21
N VAL A 65 -3.05 -0.03 6.02
CA VAL A 65 -2.85 0.98 7.08
C VAL A 65 -4.18 1.61 7.48
N ILE A 66 -5.05 1.91 6.52
CA ILE A 66 -6.42 2.39 6.79
C ILE A 66 -7.18 1.33 7.58
N ARG A 67 -7.08 0.07 7.20
CA ARG A 67 -7.74 -1.04 7.94
C ARG A 67 -7.32 -1.08 9.40
N LEU A 68 -6.07 -0.75 9.68
CA LEU A 68 -5.55 -0.69 11.05
C LEU A 68 -5.98 0.57 11.81
N GLY A 69 -6.73 1.47 11.17
CA GLY A 69 -7.27 2.66 11.81
C GLY A 69 -6.44 3.92 11.63
N ILE A 70 -5.36 3.87 10.84
CA ILE A 70 -4.54 5.05 10.54
C ILE A 70 -5.12 5.68 9.27
N THR A 71 -5.77 6.83 9.41
CA THR A 71 -6.51 7.47 8.31
C THR A 71 -6.02 8.86 7.93
N GLY A 72 -5.12 9.46 8.72
CA GLY A 72 -4.56 10.77 8.43
C GLY A 72 -3.56 10.73 7.27
N ASN A 73 -3.66 11.65 6.32
CA ASN A 73 -2.77 11.65 5.15
C ASN A 73 -1.30 11.78 5.52
N SER A 74 -1.00 12.65 6.48
CA SER A 74 0.37 12.86 6.95
C SER A 74 0.95 11.60 7.61
N GLU A 75 0.14 10.95 8.45
CA GLU A 75 0.55 9.72 9.13
C GLU A 75 0.77 8.57 8.16
N ILE A 76 -0.12 8.44 7.17
CA ILE A 76 0.02 7.43 6.11
C ILE A 76 1.29 7.69 5.30
N ALA A 77 1.54 8.94 4.92
CA ALA A 77 2.73 9.32 4.16
C ALA A 77 4.02 8.96 4.92
N GLN A 78 4.06 9.25 6.20
CA GLN A 78 5.21 8.90 7.04
C GLN A 78 5.39 7.39 7.16
N PHE A 79 4.32 6.66 7.39
CA PHE A 79 4.38 5.21 7.54
C PHE A 79 4.87 4.53 6.25
N LEU A 80 4.32 4.94 5.11
CA LEU A 80 4.66 4.33 3.82
C LEU A 80 5.92 4.91 3.18
N HIS A 81 6.49 5.94 3.78
CA HIS A 81 7.68 6.62 3.26
C HIS A 81 7.45 7.13 1.83
N ILE A 82 6.33 7.79 1.62
CA ILE A 82 5.94 8.43 0.36
C ILE A 82 5.50 9.87 0.64
N SER A 83 5.39 10.67 -0.43
CA SER A 83 4.92 12.05 -0.28
C SER A 83 3.44 12.09 0.07
N ILE A 84 3.02 13.17 0.72
CA ILE A 84 1.62 13.38 1.04
C ILE A 84 0.78 13.51 -0.23
N ASN A 85 1.35 14.09 -1.29
CA ASN A 85 0.68 14.18 -2.59
C ASN A 85 0.43 12.81 -3.20
N THR A 86 1.37 11.88 -3.03
CA THR A 86 1.19 10.49 -3.48
C THR A 86 0.05 9.81 -2.71
N VAL A 87 -0.07 10.07 -1.41
CA VAL A 87 -1.20 9.56 -0.61
C VAL A 87 -2.52 10.06 -1.19
N TYR A 88 -2.64 11.36 -1.47
CA TYR A 88 -3.84 11.92 -2.07
C TYR A 88 -4.17 11.26 -3.41
N THR A 89 -3.16 11.10 -4.27
CA THR A 89 -3.32 10.49 -5.59
C THR A 89 -3.83 9.05 -5.47
N TYR A 90 -3.23 8.26 -4.60
CA TYR A 90 -3.61 6.86 -4.40
C TYR A 90 -5.02 6.74 -3.83
N ARG A 91 -5.36 7.55 -2.83
CA ARG A 91 -6.70 7.52 -2.23
C ARG A 91 -7.77 7.88 -3.24
N ASN A 92 -7.56 8.94 -4.01
CA ASN A 92 -8.51 9.37 -5.04
C ASN A 92 -8.68 8.31 -6.13
N ARG A 93 -7.57 7.73 -6.58
CA ARG A 93 -7.62 6.69 -7.61
C ARG A 93 -8.40 5.47 -7.14
N LEU A 94 -8.14 4.99 -5.94
CA LEU A 94 -8.81 3.82 -5.38
C LEU A 94 -10.30 4.09 -5.15
N ARG A 95 -10.66 5.24 -4.62
CA ARG A 95 -12.06 5.62 -4.42
C ARG A 95 -12.81 5.65 -5.75
N ASN A 96 -12.18 6.21 -6.78
CA ASN A 96 -12.79 6.30 -8.11
C ASN A 96 -12.83 4.95 -8.84
N ALA A 97 -11.96 4.02 -8.49
CA ALA A 97 -11.93 2.66 -9.04
C ALA A 97 -12.93 1.72 -8.35
N ALA A 98 -13.55 2.15 -7.26
CA ALA A 98 -14.44 1.30 -6.48
C ALA A 98 -15.77 1.07 -7.18
N LYS A 99 -16.36 -0.10 -6.94
CA LYS A 99 -17.73 -0.44 -7.38
C LYS A 99 -18.78 0.31 -6.58
N CYS A 100 -18.50 0.60 -5.31
CA CYS A 100 -19.38 1.36 -4.43
C CYS A 100 -19.16 2.87 -4.63
N PRO A 101 -20.04 3.72 -4.07
CA PRO A 101 -19.82 5.18 -4.09
C PRO A 101 -18.45 5.51 -3.47
N PRO A 102 -17.68 6.45 -4.08
CA PRO A 102 -16.33 6.76 -3.60
C PRO A 102 -16.24 7.09 -2.11
N ALA A 103 -17.24 7.79 -1.58
CA ALA A 103 -17.27 8.19 -0.16
C ALA A 103 -17.41 6.99 0.79
N GLU A 104 -17.86 5.83 0.31
CA GLU A 104 -18.05 4.63 1.12
C GLU A 104 -16.89 3.66 1.06
N PHE A 105 -15.95 3.86 0.13
CA PHE A 105 -14.93 2.86 -0.15
C PHE A 105 -14.06 2.55 1.07
N GLU A 106 -13.52 3.59 1.71
CA GLU A 106 -12.61 3.39 2.85
C GLU A 106 -13.34 2.80 4.06
N ARG A 107 -14.61 3.15 4.25
CA ARG A 107 -15.41 2.53 5.30
C ARG A 107 -15.55 1.02 5.07
N ARG A 108 -15.77 0.62 3.82
CA ARG A 108 -15.88 -0.80 3.47
C ARG A 108 -14.54 -1.54 3.63
N ILE A 109 -13.43 -0.87 3.36
CA ILE A 109 -12.10 -1.41 3.65
C ILE A 109 -11.95 -1.68 5.16
N MET A 110 -12.40 -0.76 5.99
CA MET A 110 -12.30 -0.89 7.46
C MET A 110 -13.20 -2.01 8.01
N GLU A 111 -14.17 -2.48 7.26
CA GLU A 111 -15.05 -3.59 7.65
C GLU A 111 -14.50 -4.97 7.28
N ILE A 112 -13.39 -5.05 6.55
CA ILE A 112 -12.79 -6.33 6.16
C ILE A 112 -12.27 -7.08 7.40
N VAL A 113 -12.63 -8.32 7.49
CA VAL A 113 -12.21 -9.22 8.59
C VAL A 113 -11.47 -10.43 8.06
#